data_e3fbd584d12bb1fe9b6e390900b65254
#
_entry.id   e3fbd584d12bb1fe9b6e390900b65254
#
_cell.length_a   1.000
_cell.length_b   1.000
_cell.length_c   1.000
_cell.angle_alpha   90.00
_cell.angle_beta   90.00
_cell.angle_gamma   90.00
#
_symmetry.space_group_name_H-M   'P 1'
#
loop_
_entity.id
_entity.type
_entity.pdbx_description
1 polymer ?
#
loop_
_entity_poly.entity_id
_entity_poly.type
_entity_poly.pdbx_seq_one_letter_code
_entity_poly.pdbx_strand_id
1 'polypeptide(L)'
;VEGFTPSKSMRRTLRRNSNIIASQKQAFATEEQYSLFKVYEQARHPDGEMASMDFNDYRSMVEDTPVETFIIEFREGSGRLVAVALTDQLSDGLSGVYKFYTPERAVLSPGTFVILWHIERAISLGLPFFYLGYWIAQSPKMAYKARFMPLEILTETGWNKLRSERSV
;
A
#
# COMPACT_ATOMS: atom_id res chain seq x y z
N VAL A 1 -0.98 -7.61 12.67
CA VAL A 1 -1.93 -8.34 11.80
C VAL A 1 -2.71 -9.41 12.57
N GLU A 2 -2.26 -9.75 13.78
CA GLU A 2 -2.95 -10.68 14.65
C GLU A 2 -4.39 -10.22 14.93
N GLY A 3 -5.36 -11.13 14.83
CA GLY A 3 -6.78 -10.84 15.01
C GLY A 3 -7.44 -10.05 13.87
N PHE A 4 -6.71 -9.72 12.80
CA PHE A 4 -7.31 -9.04 11.66
C PHE A 4 -8.33 -9.95 10.96
N THR A 5 -9.53 -9.41 10.72
CA THR A 5 -10.57 -10.10 9.96
C THR A 5 -11.15 -9.15 8.92
N PRO A 6 -11.06 -9.48 7.62
CA PRO A 6 -11.59 -8.61 6.57
C PRO A 6 -13.10 -8.40 6.72
N SER A 7 -13.54 -7.15 6.66
CA SER A 7 -14.94 -6.77 6.63
C SER A 7 -15.66 -7.28 5.36
N LYS A 8 -16.99 -7.20 5.32
CA LYS A 8 -17.77 -7.57 4.12
C LYS A 8 -17.33 -6.78 2.87
N SER A 9 -17.01 -5.49 3.01
CA SER A 9 -16.54 -4.66 1.91
C SER A 9 -15.11 -5.07 1.46
N MET A 10 -14.22 -5.40 2.40
CA MET A 10 -12.87 -5.86 2.10
C MET A 10 -12.89 -7.21 1.37
N ARG A 11 -13.70 -8.16 1.83
CA ARG A 11 -13.89 -9.44 1.12
C ARG A 11 -14.42 -9.25 -0.30
N ARG A 12 -15.30 -8.25 -0.52
CA ARG A 12 -15.75 -7.89 -1.86
C ARG A 12 -14.61 -7.34 -2.72
N THR A 13 -13.74 -6.50 -2.14
CA THR A 13 -12.53 -5.98 -2.82
C THR A 13 -11.59 -7.12 -3.23
N LEU A 14 -11.31 -8.06 -2.34
CA LEU A 14 -10.50 -9.25 -2.66
C LEU A 14 -11.09 -10.04 -3.84
N ARG A 15 -12.40 -10.33 -3.81
CA ARG A 15 -13.06 -11.06 -4.90
C ARG A 15 -13.01 -10.32 -6.25
N ARG A 16 -13.19 -8.99 -6.23
CA ARG A 16 -13.14 -8.18 -7.46
C ARG A 16 -11.76 -8.09 -8.09
N ASN A 17 -10.72 -8.36 -7.33
CA ASN A 17 -9.33 -8.35 -7.76
C ASN A 17 -8.72 -9.76 -7.78
N SER A 18 -9.53 -10.83 -7.77
CA SER A 18 -9.05 -12.22 -7.72
C SER A 18 -8.26 -12.65 -8.95
N ASN A 19 -8.38 -11.92 -10.05
CA ASN A 19 -7.61 -12.13 -11.29
C ASN A 19 -6.26 -11.40 -11.29
N ILE A 20 -5.92 -10.69 -10.23
CA ILE A 20 -4.65 -9.97 -10.11
C ILE A 20 -3.62 -10.91 -9.49
N ILE A 21 -2.47 -11.01 -10.16
CA ILE A 21 -1.32 -11.79 -9.72
C ILE A 21 -0.32 -10.80 -9.09
N ALA A 22 0.05 -11.05 -7.85
CA ALA A 22 1.07 -10.27 -7.15
C ALA A 22 2.42 -11.01 -7.21
N SER A 23 3.49 -10.30 -7.56
CA SER A 23 4.85 -10.86 -7.60
C SER A 23 5.83 -9.92 -6.90
N GLN A 24 6.61 -10.49 -5.98
CA GLN A 24 7.69 -9.78 -5.29
C GLN A 24 8.92 -9.71 -6.21
N LYS A 25 9.52 -8.53 -6.30
CA LYS A 25 10.72 -8.21 -7.07
C LYS A 25 11.74 -7.52 -6.18
N GLN A 26 13.01 -7.57 -6.56
CA GLN A 26 14.00 -6.68 -5.98
C GLN A 26 13.60 -5.21 -6.18
N ALA A 27 14.03 -4.33 -5.29
CA ALA A 27 13.80 -2.89 -5.41
C ALA A 27 14.65 -2.33 -6.57
N PHE A 28 14.12 -2.47 -7.78
CA PHE A 28 14.73 -2.00 -9.02
C PHE A 28 13.69 -1.25 -9.84
N ALA A 29 14.01 -0.01 -10.21
CA ALA A 29 13.11 0.86 -10.95
C ALA A 29 13.07 0.48 -12.44
N THR A 30 11.87 0.46 -13.01
CA THR A 30 11.65 0.22 -14.44
C THR A 30 10.83 1.35 -15.06
N GLU A 31 10.99 1.56 -16.37
CA GLU A 31 10.20 2.54 -17.13
C GLU A 31 8.69 2.25 -17.09
N GLU A 32 8.30 0.98 -17.07
CA GLU A 32 6.89 0.60 -16.96
C GLU A 32 6.30 1.04 -15.62
N GLN A 33 7.02 0.80 -14.52
CA GLN A 33 6.62 1.23 -13.18
C GLN A 33 6.55 2.75 -13.10
N TYR A 34 7.58 3.45 -13.61
CA TYR A 34 7.61 4.91 -13.64
C TYR A 34 6.46 5.51 -14.46
N SER A 35 6.16 4.94 -15.61
CA SER A 35 5.02 5.38 -16.42
C SER A 35 3.70 5.28 -15.65
N LEU A 36 3.49 4.18 -14.92
CA LEU A 36 2.31 4.01 -14.06
C LEU A 36 2.32 5.00 -12.89
N PHE A 37 3.48 5.23 -12.27
CA PHE A 37 3.68 6.20 -11.21
C PHE A 37 3.28 7.62 -11.66
N LYS A 38 3.76 8.08 -12.83
CA LYS A 38 3.40 9.40 -13.38
C LYS A 38 1.91 9.56 -13.63
N VAL A 39 1.27 8.55 -14.20
CA VAL A 39 -0.18 8.56 -14.45
C VAL A 39 -0.96 8.64 -13.13
N TYR A 40 -0.52 7.90 -12.13
CA TYR A 40 -1.13 7.93 -10.79
C TYR A 40 -0.98 9.29 -10.11
N GLU A 41 0.25 9.84 -10.09
CA GLU A 41 0.53 11.13 -9.44
C GLU A 41 -0.29 12.25 -10.07
N GLN A 42 -0.31 12.36 -11.40
CA GLN A 42 -1.09 13.36 -12.10
C GLN A 42 -2.60 13.24 -11.83
N ALA A 43 -3.13 12.02 -11.72
CA ALA A 43 -4.55 11.81 -11.46
C ALA A 43 -4.94 12.04 -9.99
N ARG A 44 -4.03 11.79 -9.04
CA ARG A 44 -4.35 11.74 -7.62
C ARG A 44 -3.77 12.91 -6.81
N HIS A 45 -2.61 13.38 -7.21
CA HIS A 45 -1.79 14.36 -6.50
C HIS A 45 -1.13 15.37 -7.47
N PRO A 46 -1.89 16.03 -8.38
CA PRO A 46 -1.29 16.86 -9.43
C PRO A 46 -0.43 18.01 -8.89
N ASP A 47 -0.74 18.51 -7.69
CA ASP A 47 -0.02 19.60 -7.02
C ASP A 47 1.03 19.09 -6.02
N GLY A 48 1.27 17.77 -5.96
CA GLY A 48 2.25 17.16 -5.07
C GLY A 48 3.66 17.20 -5.64
N GLU A 49 4.68 17.29 -4.79
CA GLU A 49 6.09 17.28 -5.21
C GLU A 49 6.43 16.03 -6.05
N MET A 50 5.85 14.87 -5.73
CA MET A 50 6.08 13.63 -6.46
C MET A 50 5.56 13.66 -7.91
N ALA A 51 4.59 14.52 -8.23
CA ALA A 51 4.10 14.67 -9.60
C ALA A 51 5.16 15.27 -10.55
N SER A 52 6.14 16.00 -10.02
CA SER A 52 7.25 16.59 -10.79
C SER A 52 8.47 15.66 -10.91
N MET A 53 8.56 14.58 -10.15
CA MET A 53 9.69 13.64 -10.18
C MET A 53 9.96 13.14 -11.59
N ASP A 54 11.23 13.14 -11.98
CA ASP A 54 11.72 12.47 -13.18
C ASP A 54 12.04 10.98 -12.90
N PHE A 55 12.54 10.26 -13.91
CA PHE A 55 12.87 8.85 -13.73
C PHE A 55 14.02 8.62 -12.74
N ASN A 56 14.98 9.55 -12.65
CA ASN A 56 16.09 9.40 -11.72
C ASN A 56 15.61 9.60 -10.27
N ASP A 57 14.72 10.58 -10.04
CA ASP A 57 14.10 10.79 -8.73
C ASP A 57 13.30 9.54 -8.30
N TYR A 58 12.51 9.00 -9.22
CA TYR A 58 11.76 7.76 -8.99
C TYR A 58 12.70 6.58 -8.68
N ARG A 59 13.79 6.45 -9.45
CA ARG A 59 14.79 5.41 -9.24
C ARG A 59 15.44 5.54 -7.88
N SER A 60 15.86 6.75 -7.48
CA SER A 60 16.42 6.98 -6.15
C SER A 60 15.42 6.63 -5.04
N MET A 61 14.16 7.00 -5.19
CA MET A 61 13.10 6.60 -4.23
C MET A 61 12.99 5.08 -4.08
N VAL A 62 13.19 4.32 -5.15
CA VAL A 62 13.06 2.86 -5.16
C VAL A 62 14.32 2.16 -4.69
N GLU A 63 15.50 2.61 -5.12
CA GLU A 63 16.76 1.88 -5.00
C GLU A 63 17.64 2.36 -3.85
N ASP A 64 17.57 3.66 -3.48
CA ASP A 64 18.41 4.26 -2.44
C ASP A 64 17.76 4.09 -1.05
N THR A 65 17.72 2.87 -0.56
CA THR A 65 17.07 2.56 0.74
C THR A 65 18.08 2.03 1.76
N PRO A 66 17.99 2.45 3.04
CA PRO A 66 18.88 1.98 4.10
C PRO A 66 18.43 0.64 4.73
N VAL A 67 17.32 0.08 4.28
CA VAL A 67 16.71 -1.14 4.80
C VAL A 67 16.45 -2.14 3.68
N GLU A 68 16.14 -3.39 4.02
CA GLU A 68 15.72 -4.37 3.03
C GLU A 68 14.38 -3.93 2.42
N THR A 69 14.43 -3.56 1.15
CA THR A 69 13.29 -3.05 0.40
C THR A 69 13.02 -3.91 -0.82
N PHE A 70 11.76 -4.08 -1.16
CA PHE A 70 11.33 -4.81 -2.35
C PHE A 70 10.10 -4.15 -2.99
N ILE A 71 9.88 -4.47 -4.25
CA ILE A 71 8.69 -4.07 -5.00
C ILE A 71 7.73 -5.24 -5.09
N ILE A 72 6.43 -4.95 -4.90
CA ILE A 72 5.36 -5.86 -5.31
C ILE A 72 4.69 -5.30 -6.56
N GLU A 73 4.77 -6.05 -7.65
CA GLU A 73 4.00 -5.78 -8.87
C GLU A 73 2.70 -6.55 -8.85
N PHE A 74 1.62 -5.86 -9.14
CA PHE A 74 0.28 -6.42 -9.29
C PHE A 74 -0.10 -6.38 -10.77
N ARG A 75 -0.28 -7.55 -11.37
CA ARG A 75 -0.55 -7.68 -12.81
C ARG A 75 -1.85 -8.43 -13.08
N GLU A 76 -2.52 -8.05 -14.13
CA GLU A 76 -3.61 -8.85 -14.70
C GLU A 76 -3.07 -10.14 -15.34
N GLY A 77 -3.94 -11.11 -15.58
CA GLY A 77 -3.57 -12.34 -16.31
C GLY A 77 -3.02 -12.09 -17.72
N SER A 78 -3.31 -10.94 -18.32
CA SER A 78 -2.72 -10.45 -19.58
C SER A 78 -1.26 -9.99 -19.46
N GLY A 79 -0.74 -9.88 -18.26
CA GLY A 79 0.58 -9.30 -17.96
C GLY A 79 0.58 -7.79 -17.71
N ARG A 80 -0.53 -7.08 -17.94
CA ARG A 80 -0.62 -5.63 -17.71
C ARG A 80 -0.37 -5.29 -16.24
N LEU A 81 0.56 -4.37 -16.00
CA LEU A 81 0.83 -3.81 -14.67
C LEU A 81 -0.31 -2.89 -14.24
N VAL A 82 -0.90 -3.12 -13.08
CA VAL A 82 -2.07 -2.36 -12.59
C VAL A 82 -1.84 -1.67 -11.24
N ALA A 83 -0.89 -2.16 -10.45
CA ALA A 83 -0.45 -1.49 -9.24
C ALA A 83 0.98 -1.90 -8.90
N VAL A 84 1.65 -1.04 -8.14
CA VAL A 84 2.98 -1.27 -7.56
C VAL A 84 2.95 -0.84 -6.11
N ALA A 85 3.64 -1.59 -5.27
CA ALA A 85 3.90 -1.21 -3.88
C ALA A 85 5.39 -1.32 -3.58
N LEU A 86 5.97 -0.25 -3.06
CA LEU A 86 7.29 -0.22 -2.45
C LEU A 86 7.12 -0.62 -0.99
N THR A 87 7.88 -1.61 -0.55
CA THR A 87 7.66 -2.25 0.75
C THR A 87 9.00 -2.52 1.42
N ASP A 88 9.13 -2.08 2.66
CA ASP A 88 10.27 -2.42 3.51
C ASP A 88 9.97 -3.66 4.34
N GLN A 89 10.98 -4.50 4.50
CA GLN A 89 10.95 -5.61 5.42
C GLN A 89 11.69 -5.22 6.71
N LEU A 90 10.95 -5.23 7.80
CA LEU A 90 11.46 -4.97 9.13
C LEU A 90 11.55 -6.28 9.91
N SER A 91 12.25 -6.28 11.03
CA SER A 91 12.41 -7.48 11.88
C SER A 91 11.09 -8.02 12.43
N ASP A 92 10.07 -7.16 12.55
CA ASP A 92 8.78 -7.46 13.15
C ASP A 92 7.58 -7.20 12.22
N GLY A 93 7.81 -6.79 10.97
CA GLY A 93 6.70 -6.47 10.09
C GLY A 93 7.08 -6.08 8.67
N LEU A 94 6.06 -5.84 7.87
CA LEU A 94 6.19 -5.19 6.58
C LEU A 94 5.76 -3.74 6.69
N SER A 95 6.43 -2.83 5.99
CA SER A 95 6.06 -1.42 5.93
C SER A 95 5.68 -1.04 4.50
N GLY A 96 4.45 -0.60 4.29
CA GLY A 96 3.97 -0.09 3.02
C GLY A 96 4.45 1.35 2.80
N VAL A 97 5.64 1.51 2.23
CA VAL A 97 6.30 2.81 2.02
C VAL A 97 5.51 3.67 1.06
N TYR A 98 5.31 3.15 -0.14
CA TYR A 98 4.52 3.82 -1.16
C TYR A 98 3.75 2.83 -2.03
N LYS A 99 2.62 3.28 -2.59
CA LYS A 99 1.84 2.48 -3.54
C LYS A 99 1.13 3.37 -4.54
N PHE A 100 1.12 2.94 -5.77
CA PHE A 100 0.43 3.60 -6.86
C PHE A 100 -0.25 2.56 -7.76
N TYR A 101 -1.26 2.99 -8.50
CA TYR A 101 -2.09 2.09 -9.30
C TYR A 101 -2.76 2.83 -10.46
N THR A 102 -3.18 2.09 -11.46
CA THR A 102 -3.90 2.68 -12.60
C THR A 102 -5.22 3.32 -12.15
N PRO A 103 -5.44 4.62 -12.43
CA PRO A 103 -6.66 5.33 -12.03
C PRO A 103 -7.94 4.72 -12.60
N GLU A 104 -7.86 4.09 -13.76
CA GLU A 104 -8.99 3.41 -14.42
C GLU A 104 -9.63 2.32 -13.55
N ARG A 105 -8.87 1.73 -12.64
CA ARG A 105 -9.34 0.71 -11.72
C ARG A 105 -9.78 1.24 -10.35
N ALA A 106 -9.89 2.53 -10.17
CA ALA A 106 -10.24 3.14 -8.87
C ALA A 106 -11.54 2.54 -8.28
N VAL A 107 -12.51 2.19 -9.12
CA VAL A 107 -13.78 1.54 -8.71
C VAL A 107 -13.58 0.17 -8.06
N LEU A 108 -12.46 -0.50 -8.32
CA LEU A 108 -12.09 -1.81 -7.75
C LEU A 108 -11.36 -1.67 -6.42
N SER A 109 -11.13 -0.44 -5.96
CA SER A 109 -10.43 -0.12 -4.70
C SER A 109 -9.02 -0.72 -4.60
N PRO A 110 -8.14 -0.48 -5.60
CA PRO A 110 -6.82 -1.13 -5.66
C PRO A 110 -5.96 -0.78 -4.45
N GLY A 111 -6.01 0.44 -3.92
CA GLY A 111 -5.28 0.80 -2.71
C GLY A 111 -5.67 -0.02 -1.47
N THR A 112 -6.96 -0.35 -1.33
CA THR A 112 -7.45 -1.27 -0.29
C THR A 112 -6.98 -2.71 -0.56
N PHE A 113 -7.03 -3.15 -1.82
CA PHE A 113 -6.58 -4.48 -2.22
C PHE A 113 -5.10 -4.70 -1.91
N VAL A 114 -4.24 -3.75 -2.25
CA VAL A 114 -2.81 -3.79 -1.94
C VAL A 114 -2.55 -3.93 -0.44
N ILE A 115 -3.27 -3.18 0.41
CA ILE A 115 -3.14 -3.31 1.87
C ILE A 115 -3.57 -4.69 2.35
N LEU A 116 -4.69 -5.21 1.88
CA LEU A 116 -5.17 -6.54 2.26
C LEU A 116 -4.18 -7.63 1.86
N TRP A 117 -3.59 -7.51 0.68
CA TRP A 117 -2.53 -8.42 0.23
C TRP A 117 -1.32 -8.39 1.17
N HIS A 118 -0.88 -7.20 1.61
CA HIS A 118 0.25 -7.07 2.54
C HIS A 118 -0.06 -7.65 3.92
N ILE A 119 -1.28 -7.48 4.42
CA ILE A 119 -1.70 -8.10 5.68
C ILE A 119 -1.64 -9.62 5.56
N GLU A 120 -2.17 -10.21 4.48
CA GLU A 120 -2.10 -11.65 4.23
C GLU A 120 -0.65 -12.12 4.08
N ARG A 121 0.20 -11.32 3.41
CA ARG A 121 1.62 -11.62 3.25
C ARG A 121 2.34 -11.60 4.60
N ALA A 122 2.14 -10.59 5.44
CA ALA A 122 2.73 -10.52 6.78
C ALA A 122 2.31 -11.73 7.63
N ILE A 123 1.03 -12.11 7.60
CA ILE A 123 0.53 -13.33 8.28
C ILE A 123 1.27 -14.58 7.75
N SER A 124 1.41 -14.72 6.44
CA SER A 124 2.08 -15.87 5.82
C SER A 124 3.56 -15.99 6.18
N LEU A 125 4.20 -14.86 6.50
CA LEU A 125 5.59 -14.78 6.95
C LEU A 125 5.74 -14.91 8.48
N GLY A 126 4.65 -15.03 9.22
CA GLY A 126 4.67 -15.05 10.70
C GLY A 126 5.03 -13.69 11.32
N LEU A 127 4.91 -12.61 10.58
CA LEU A 127 5.22 -11.26 11.06
C LEU A 127 4.00 -10.67 11.79
N PRO A 128 4.18 -10.09 12.99
CA PRO A 128 3.07 -9.56 13.78
C PRO A 128 2.47 -8.27 13.22
N PHE A 129 3.23 -7.47 12.44
CA PHE A 129 2.79 -6.13 12.04
C PHE A 129 2.80 -5.91 10.53
N PHE A 130 1.89 -5.03 10.10
CA PHE A 130 1.95 -4.33 8.83
C PHE A 130 1.79 -2.84 9.07
N TYR A 131 2.83 -2.06 8.78
CA TYR A 131 2.87 -0.61 8.96
C TYR A 131 2.26 0.10 7.77
N LEU A 132 1.16 0.84 8.03
CA LEU A 132 0.41 1.57 7.01
C LEU A 132 1.00 2.94 6.65
N GLY A 133 2.07 3.36 7.34
CA GLY A 133 2.66 4.68 7.21
C GLY A 133 1.82 5.78 7.85
N TYR A 134 2.10 7.03 7.51
CA TYR A 134 1.44 8.19 8.11
C TYR A 134 -0.07 8.13 8.01
N TRP A 135 -0.71 8.62 9.08
CA TRP A 135 -2.14 8.78 9.16
C TRP A 135 -2.51 10.11 9.79
N ILE A 136 -3.32 10.89 9.08
CA ILE A 136 -3.87 12.15 9.55
C ILE A 136 -5.39 11.97 9.59
N ALA A 137 -5.97 12.00 10.80
CA ALA A 137 -7.38 11.69 11.02
C ALA A 137 -8.32 12.61 10.20
N GLN A 138 -7.96 13.88 10.07
CA GLN A 138 -8.73 14.89 9.36
C GLN A 138 -8.56 14.84 7.83
N SER A 139 -7.64 14.02 7.32
CA SER A 139 -7.42 13.88 5.88
C SER A 139 -8.41 12.90 5.26
N PRO A 140 -9.32 13.32 4.39
CA PRO A 140 -10.25 12.42 3.70
C PRO A 140 -9.52 11.35 2.87
N LYS A 141 -8.32 11.69 2.34
CA LYS A 141 -7.47 10.77 1.57
C LYS A 141 -6.87 9.65 2.44
N MET A 142 -6.78 9.83 3.77
CA MET A 142 -6.18 8.89 4.71
C MET A 142 -7.19 8.21 5.63
N ALA A 143 -8.41 8.72 5.73
CA ALA A 143 -9.46 8.21 6.63
C ALA A 143 -9.74 6.70 6.46
N TYR A 144 -9.58 6.18 5.24
CA TYR A 144 -9.81 4.76 4.95
C TYR A 144 -8.86 3.81 5.71
N LYS A 145 -7.67 4.29 6.14
CA LYS A 145 -6.71 3.48 6.90
C LYS A 145 -7.28 3.03 8.25
N ALA A 146 -8.13 3.82 8.88
CA ALA A 146 -8.79 3.47 10.14
C ALA A 146 -9.72 2.25 10.06
N ARG A 147 -10.00 1.74 8.86
CA ARG A 147 -10.86 0.55 8.66
C ARG A 147 -10.14 -0.79 8.88
N PHE A 148 -8.81 -0.80 8.93
CA PHE A 148 -8.01 -2.04 9.02
C PHE A 148 -7.77 -2.44 10.49
N MET A 149 -8.85 -2.62 11.22
CA MET A 149 -8.80 -3.00 12.64
C MET A 149 -8.46 -4.50 12.84
N PRO A 150 -7.68 -4.85 13.87
CA PRO A 150 -7.15 -4.00 14.94
C PRO A 150 -6.02 -3.09 14.44
N LEU A 151 -5.98 -1.87 14.92
CA LEU A 151 -5.02 -0.86 14.49
C LEU A 151 -4.38 -0.18 15.69
N GLU A 152 -3.10 0.14 15.58
CA GLU A 152 -2.36 0.92 16.56
C GLU A 152 -1.86 2.21 15.91
N ILE A 153 -1.77 3.27 16.69
CA ILE A 153 -1.20 4.56 16.28
C ILE A 153 -0.03 4.90 17.20
N LEU A 154 1.03 5.41 16.60
CA LEU A 154 2.18 5.93 17.34
C LEU A 154 1.86 7.35 17.81
N THR A 155 1.95 7.57 19.12
CA THR A 155 1.76 8.86 19.78
C THR A 155 3.02 9.20 20.57
N GLU A 156 3.05 10.37 21.21
CA GLU A 156 4.15 10.76 22.12
C GLU A 156 4.36 9.78 23.26
N THR A 157 3.32 9.05 23.67
CA THR A 157 3.37 8.03 24.73
C THR A 157 3.64 6.61 24.22
N GLY A 158 3.94 6.45 22.92
CA GLY A 158 4.18 5.15 22.28
C GLY A 158 2.99 4.63 21.47
N TRP A 159 2.99 3.34 21.17
CA TRP A 159 1.95 2.68 20.39
C TRP A 159 0.68 2.49 21.21
N ASN A 160 -0.44 2.99 20.68
CA ASN A 160 -1.75 2.94 21.33
C ASN A 160 -2.79 2.34 20.39
N LYS A 161 -3.64 1.45 20.92
CA LYS A 161 -4.74 0.86 20.14
C LYS A 161 -5.74 1.94 19.73
N LEU A 162 -6.01 2.03 18.43
CA LEU A 162 -7.08 2.88 17.93
C LEU A 162 -8.43 2.24 18.31
N ARG A 163 -9.21 2.94 19.11
CA ARG A 163 -10.59 2.51 19.44
C ARG A 163 -11.49 2.86 18.26
N SER A 164 -12.27 1.90 17.76
CA SER A 164 -13.33 2.23 16.84
C SER A 164 -14.38 3.05 17.59
N GLU A 165 -14.53 4.32 17.24
CA GLU A 165 -15.75 5.02 17.61
C GLU A 165 -16.91 4.32 16.88
N ARG A 166 -17.56 3.38 17.56
CA ARG A 166 -18.90 2.99 17.19
C ARG A 166 -19.79 4.19 17.54
N SER A 167 -20.19 4.94 16.53
CA SER A 167 -21.31 5.85 16.67
C SER A 167 -22.48 5.06 17.27
N VAL A 168 -22.93 5.51 18.44
CA VAL A 168 -24.15 5.06 19.11
C VAL A 168 -25.34 5.45 18.24
#